data_828e5d750436f2b79e90b9e0056d3c69
#
_entry.id   828e5d750436f2b79e90b9e0056d3c69
#
_cell.length_a   1.000
_cell.length_b   1.000
_cell.length_c   1.000
_cell.angle_alpha   90.00
_cell.angle_beta   90.00
_cell.angle_gamma   90.00
#
_symmetry.space_group_name_H-M   'P 1'
#
loop_
_entity.id
_entity.type
_entity.pdbx_description
1 polymer ?
#
loop_
_entity_poly.entity_id
_entity_poly.type
_entity_poly.pdbx_seq_one_letter_code
_entity_poly.pdbx_strand_id
1 'polypeptide(L)'
;MADTPTQEDELAGTEQPFVQHLMELRDRLVKAIIAIAVAAAFLFFFPGPGPLYDFLAAPLVAHLPKGATLIATSAISPFMVPLKILLMSAFLLALPFVLWQVWAFVAPGLYSHEKKLVLPLVVSSTVLFFIGVAFCYYFVFGQVFAFIQSFAPKSITAAPDIEAYLSFVLTMFIAFGLAFEVPIVVIVLARLGLVSVEKLKAFRGYFVVLAFIIAAVVTPPDVVSQLALAVPMCLLYELGIWAAQVFIRHTRAPDDVQETTPR
;
A
#
# COMPACT_ATOMS: atom_id res chain seq x y z
N MET A 1 37.92 14.97 41.51
CA MET A 1 37.10 13.79 41.40
C MET A 1 36.07 14.13 40.36
N ALA A 2 36.19 13.62 39.12
CA ALA A 2 35.23 13.82 38.07
C ALA A 2 34.14 12.75 38.24
N ASP A 3 32.90 13.20 38.44
CA ASP A 3 31.75 12.31 38.52
C ASP A 3 31.58 11.62 37.15
N THR A 4 31.72 10.30 37.15
CA THR A 4 31.36 9.44 36.04
C THR A 4 29.85 9.45 35.93
N PRO A 5 29.26 9.83 34.76
CA PRO A 5 27.79 9.77 34.60
C PRO A 5 27.29 8.35 34.80
N THR A 6 26.32 8.18 35.68
CA THR A 6 25.69 6.90 35.98
C THR A 6 24.87 6.44 34.74
N GLN A 7 24.80 5.11 34.51
CA GLN A 7 24.02 4.51 33.42
C GLN A 7 22.53 4.97 33.37
N GLU A 8 21.99 5.43 34.48
CA GLU A 8 20.65 6.00 34.57
C GLU A 8 20.53 7.36 33.85
N ASP A 9 21.59 8.18 33.79
CA ASP A 9 21.59 9.46 33.05
C ASP A 9 21.68 9.25 31.51
N GLU A 10 22.35 8.19 31.06
CA GLU A 10 22.41 7.86 29.63
C GLU A 10 21.06 7.28 29.13
N LEU A 11 20.33 6.54 29.97
CA LEU A 11 19.01 6.01 29.63
C LEU A 11 17.94 7.13 29.61
N ALA A 12 17.98 8.08 30.52
CA ALA A 12 17.07 9.23 30.55
C ALA A 12 17.15 10.11 29.30
N GLY A 13 18.36 10.23 28.71
CA GLY A 13 18.56 10.98 27.46
C GLY A 13 18.02 10.30 26.20
N THR A 14 17.87 8.96 26.20
CA THR A 14 17.35 8.17 25.08
C THR A 14 15.83 7.96 25.13
N GLU A 15 15.23 7.97 26.31
CA GLU A 15 13.78 7.78 26.46
C GLU A 15 12.97 8.98 25.95
N GLN A 16 13.46 10.22 26.14
CA GLN A 16 12.76 11.42 25.71
C GLN A 16 12.52 11.51 24.18
N PRO A 17 13.52 11.22 23.32
CA PRO A 17 13.31 11.19 21.86
C PRO A 17 12.32 10.11 21.42
N PHE A 18 12.34 8.94 22.08
CA PHE A 18 11.43 7.84 21.74
C PHE A 18 9.97 8.17 22.09
N VAL A 19 9.72 8.72 23.28
CA VAL A 19 8.37 9.12 23.71
C VAL A 19 7.83 10.24 22.81
N GLN A 20 8.68 11.20 22.44
CA GLN A 20 8.28 12.27 21.50
C GLN A 20 7.90 11.71 20.13
N HIS A 21 8.63 10.72 19.59
CA HIS A 21 8.32 10.07 18.33
C HIS A 21 7.00 9.29 18.39
N LEU A 22 6.71 8.61 19.51
CA LEU A 22 5.41 7.96 19.74
C LEU A 22 4.25 8.95 19.81
N MET A 23 4.44 10.11 20.45
CA MET A 23 3.42 11.17 20.48
C MET A 23 3.17 11.74 19.08
N GLU A 24 4.22 11.96 18.28
CA GLU A 24 4.10 12.36 16.89
C GLU A 24 3.31 11.34 16.07
N LEU A 25 3.61 10.04 16.21
CA LEU A 25 2.87 8.96 15.54
C LEU A 25 1.38 9.00 15.89
N ARG A 26 1.06 9.13 17.18
CA ARG A 26 -0.33 9.24 17.64
C ARG A 26 -1.04 10.42 16.98
N ASP A 27 -0.42 11.61 17.02
CA ASP A 27 -1.04 12.82 16.50
C ASP A 27 -1.25 12.75 14.98
N ARG A 28 -0.34 12.15 14.25
CA ARG A 28 -0.47 11.90 12.80
C ARG A 28 -1.55 10.88 12.49
N LEU A 29 -1.62 9.79 13.27
CA LEU A 29 -2.65 8.77 13.13
C LEU A 29 -4.05 9.35 13.38
N VAL A 30 -4.20 10.16 14.44
CA VAL A 30 -5.48 10.85 14.74
C VAL A 30 -5.89 11.75 13.58
N LYS A 31 -4.96 12.55 13.02
CA LYS A 31 -5.24 13.40 11.86
C LYS A 31 -5.67 12.58 10.63
N ALA A 32 -5.02 11.45 10.37
CA ALA A 32 -5.39 10.54 9.27
C ALA A 32 -6.81 9.96 9.48
N ILE A 33 -7.13 9.51 10.69
CA ILE A 33 -8.46 8.99 11.03
C ILE A 33 -9.54 10.08 10.87
N ILE A 34 -9.28 11.31 11.35
CA ILE A 34 -10.19 12.43 11.18
C ILE A 34 -10.44 12.74 9.70
N ALA A 35 -9.39 12.72 8.87
CA ALA A 35 -9.54 12.96 7.43
C ALA A 35 -10.41 11.88 6.76
N ILE A 36 -10.23 10.60 7.13
CA ILE A 36 -11.08 9.50 6.65
C ILE A 36 -12.52 9.68 7.13
N ALA A 37 -12.74 10.08 8.38
CA ALA A 37 -14.08 10.32 8.93
C ALA A 37 -14.80 11.48 8.21
N VAL A 38 -14.09 12.58 7.93
CA VAL A 38 -14.62 13.70 7.15
C VAL A 38 -14.97 13.28 5.73
N ALA A 39 -14.09 12.52 5.07
CA ALA A 39 -14.35 11.96 3.74
C ALA A 39 -15.55 11.00 3.75
N ALA A 40 -15.69 10.16 4.79
CA ALA A 40 -16.83 9.26 4.95
C ALA A 40 -18.14 10.04 5.13
N ALA A 41 -18.14 11.09 5.96
CA ALA A 41 -19.29 11.96 6.11
C ALA A 41 -19.69 12.64 4.79
N PHE A 42 -18.70 13.15 4.05
CA PHE A 42 -18.95 13.74 2.72
C PHE A 42 -19.57 12.72 1.75
N LEU A 43 -18.96 11.53 1.63
CA LEU A 43 -19.43 10.49 0.71
C LEU A 43 -20.76 9.87 1.11
N PHE A 44 -21.13 9.93 2.39
CA PHE A 44 -22.45 9.48 2.86
C PHE A 44 -23.59 10.33 2.28
N PHE A 45 -23.36 11.65 2.15
CA PHE A 45 -24.35 12.57 1.58
C PHE A 45 -24.25 12.68 0.05
N PHE A 46 -23.04 12.51 -0.52
CA PHE A 46 -22.80 12.64 -1.97
C PHE A 46 -21.59 11.78 -2.42
N PRO A 47 -21.78 10.81 -3.33
CA PRO A 47 -22.99 10.38 -4.04
C PRO A 47 -23.90 9.44 -3.23
N GLY A 48 -23.49 9.07 -2.04
CA GLY A 48 -24.15 8.07 -1.21
C GLY A 48 -23.64 6.66 -1.46
N PRO A 49 -23.95 5.69 -0.56
CA PRO A 49 -23.40 4.34 -0.62
C PRO A 49 -23.89 3.49 -1.81
N GLY A 50 -25.07 3.77 -2.36
CA GLY A 50 -25.66 3.01 -3.47
C GLY A 50 -24.81 3.10 -4.75
N PRO A 51 -24.60 4.29 -5.35
CA PRO A 51 -23.77 4.45 -6.54
C PRO A 51 -22.33 3.96 -6.38
N LEU A 52 -21.77 4.07 -5.17
CA LEU A 52 -20.43 3.52 -4.86
C LEU A 52 -20.44 2.00 -4.93
N TYR A 53 -21.51 1.36 -4.42
CA TYR A 53 -21.68 -0.07 -4.52
C TYR A 53 -21.78 -0.53 -5.98
N ASP A 54 -22.63 0.11 -6.77
CA ASP A 54 -22.86 -0.26 -8.16
C ASP A 54 -21.55 -0.19 -8.97
N PHE A 55 -20.73 0.83 -8.75
CA PHE A 55 -19.42 0.97 -9.37
C PHE A 55 -18.48 -0.19 -9.00
N LEU A 56 -18.40 -0.54 -7.72
CA LEU A 56 -17.50 -1.60 -7.25
C LEU A 56 -18.00 -3.01 -7.60
N ALA A 57 -19.31 -3.20 -7.70
CA ALA A 57 -19.90 -4.48 -8.08
C ALA A 57 -19.84 -4.75 -9.61
N ALA A 58 -19.68 -3.71 -10.42
CA ALA A 58 -19.71 -3.81 -11.89
C ALA A 58 -18.78 -4.89 -12.49
N PRO A 59 -17.50 -5.06 -12.06
CA PRO A 59 -16.63 -6.09 -12.62
C PRO A 59 -17.14 -7.51 -12.39
N LEU A 60 -17.71 -7.79 -11.21
CA LEU A 60 -18.30 -9.10 -10.94
C LEU A 60 -19.57 -9.32 -11.75
N VAL A 61 -20.48 -8.35 -11.70
CA VAL A 61 -21.79 -8.44 -12.39
C VAL A 61 -21.59 -8.67 -13.89
N ALA A 62 -20.56 -8.06 -14.50
CA ALA A 62 -20.21 -8.26 -15.90
C ALA A 62 -19.77 -9.70 -16.23
N HIS A 63 -19.27 -10.46 -15.26
CA HIS A 63 -18.81 -11.84 -15.43
C HIS A 63 -19.81 -12.89 -14.91
N LEU A 64 -20.93 -12.47 -14.31
CA LEU A 64 -21.96 -13.40 -13.87
C LEU A 64 -22.73 -14.01 -15.07
N PRO A 65 -23.17 -15.27 -14.98
CA PRO A 65 -24.09 -15.87 -15.95
C PRO A 65 -25.36 -15.00 -16.10
N LYS A 66 -25.94 -14.98 -17.30
CA LYS A 66 -27.19 -14.23 -17.56
C LYS A 66 -28.29 -14.65 -16.59
N GLY A 67 -28.82 -13.68 -15.84
CA GLY A 67 -29.87 -13.91 -14.84
C GLY A 67 -29.36 -14.27 -13.44
N ALA A 68 -28.07 -14.43 -13.22
CA ALA A 68 -27.52 -14.58 -11.87
C ALA A 68 -27.44 -13.22 -11.18
N THR A 69 -27.78 -13.22 -9.88
CA THR A 69 -27.71 -12.06 -8.99
C THR A 69 -26.83 -12.37 -7.79
N LEU A 70 -26.27 -11.33 -7.18
CA LEU A 70 -25.61 -11.45 -5.89
C LEU A 70 -26.65 -11.75 -4.81
N ILE A 71 -26.33 -12.65 -3.90
CA ILE A 71 -27.18 -12.99 -2.77
C ILE A 71 -26.60 -12.45 -1.46
N ALA A 72 -27.45 -12.04 -0.56
CA ALA A 72 -27.09 -11.73 0.81
C ALA A 72 -27.43 -12.93 1.69
N THR A 73 -26.42 -13.64 2.17
CA THR A 73 -26.62 -14.83 3.04
C THR A 73 -26.86 -14.46 4.49
N SER A 74 -26.41 -13.28 4.92
CA SER A 74 -26.64 -12.75 6.27
C SER A 74 -27.67 -11.63 6.24
N ALA A 75 -28.53 -11.59 7.26
CA ALA A 75 -29.54 -10.54 7.44
C ALA A 75 -28.91 -9.13 7.61
N ILE A 76 -27.66 -9.04 8.05
CA ILE A 76 -26.96 -7.79 8.31
C ILE A 76 -26.16 -7.31 7.07
N SER A 77 -25.87 -8.21 6.12
CA SER A 77 -25.06 -7.90 4.92
C SER A 77 -25.60 -6.72 4.10
N PRO A 78 -26.93 -6.54 3.88
CA PRO A 78 -27.44 -5.39 3.13
C PRO A 78 -27.11 -4.03 3.76
N PHE A 79 -26.85 -3.99 5.07
CA PHE A 79 -26.40 -2.80 5.78
C PHE A 79 -24.86 -2.69 5.82
N MET A 80 -24.17 -3.80 6.14
CA MET A 80 -22.72 -3.80 6.31
C MET A 80 -21.96 -3.58 5.00
N VAL A 81 -22.47 -4.10 3.89
CA VAL A 81 -21.83 -4.00 2.58
C VAL A 81 -21.71 -2.55 2.11
N PRO A 82 -22.79 -1.74 2.02
CA PRO A 82 -22.69 -0.32 1.68
C PRO A 82 -21.79 0.47 2.65
N LEU A 83 -21.79 0.12 3.94
CA LEU A 83 -20.95 0.76 4.94
C LEU A 83 -19.46 0.48 4.71
N LYS A 84 -19.08 -0.78 4.43
CA LYS A 84 -17.69 -1.15 4.10
C LYS A 84 -17.22 -0.44 2.84
N ILE A 85 -18.06 -0.33 1.81
CA ILE A 85 -17.76 0.40 0.57
C ILE A 85 -17.54 1.88 0.85
N LEU A 86 -18.43 2.49 1.64
CA LEU A 86 -18.32 3.89 2.02
C LEU A 86 -16.99 4.16 2.73
N LEU A 87 -16.61 3.33 3.71
CA LEU A 87 -15.35 3.47 4.43
C LEU A 87 -14.12 3.30 3.53
N MET A 88 -14.14 2.32 2.61
CA MET A 88 -13.06 2.14 1.65
C MET A 88 -12.96 3.33 0.69
N SER A 89 -14.07 3.80 0.16
CA SER A 89 -14.10 4.97 -0.72
C SER A 89 -13.62 6.23 0.01
N ALA A 90 -13.99 6.38 1.29
CA ALA A 90 -13.52 7.45 2.15
C ALA A 90 -12.00 7.38 2.39
N PHE A 91 -11.48 6.17 2.63
CA PHE A 91 -10.03 5.94 2.74
C PHE A 91 -9.32 6.32 1.44
N LEU A 92 -9.81 5.87 0.28
CA LEU A 92 -9.23 6.21 -1.02
C LEU A 92 -9.29 7.72 -1.30
N LEU A 93 -10.39 8.39 -0.96
CA LEU A 93 -10.51 9.84 -1.10
C LEU A 93 -9.54 10.60 -0.19
N ALA A 94 -9.36 10.13 1.05
CA ALA A 94 -8.43 10.72 2.02
C ALA A 94 -6.98 10.28 1.81
N LEU A 95 -6.70 9.32 0.91
CA LEU A 95 -5.39 8.70 0.72
C LEU A 95 -4.24 9.69 0.54
N PRO A 96 -4.34 10.76 -0.27
CA PRO A 96 -3.25 11.73 -0.42
C PRO A 96 -2.86 12.36 0.93
N PHE A 97 -3.84 12.65 1.78
CA PHE A 97 -3.59 13.20 3.10
C PHE A 97 -3.04 12.14 4.07
N VAL A 98 -3.53 10.90 4.00
CA VAL A 98 -3.01 9.78 4.79
C VAL A 98 -1.54 9.54 4.45
N LEU A 99 -1.20 9.45 3.16
CA LEU A 99 0.18 9.30 2.71
C LEU A 99 1.06 10.49 3.12
N TRP A 100 0.52 11.70 3.09
CA TRP A 100 1.21 12.87 3.65
C TRP A 100 1.57 12.66 5.13
N GLN A 101 0.64 12.16 5.97
CA GLN A 101 0.94 11.89 7.38
C GLN A 101 2.01 10.80 7.53
N VAL A 102 1.93 9.72 6.73
CA VAL A 102 2.93 8.63 6.74
C VAL A 102 4.32 9.16 6.35
N TRP A 103 4.44 9.83 5.23
CA TRP A 103 5.73 10.33 4.76
C TRP A 103 6.29 11.46 5.62
N ALA A 104 5.43 12.30 6.17
CA ALA A 104 5.86 13.32 7.12
C ALA A 104 6.34 12.72 8.46
N PHE A 105 5.87 11.54 8.86
CA PHE A 105 6.38 10.78 10.01
C PHE A 105 7.76 10.17 9.71
N VAL A 106 7.98 9.70 8.48
CA VAL A 106 9.26 9.13 8.03
C VAL A 106 10.29 10.24 7.74
N ALA A 107 9.85 11.45 7.38
CA ALA A 107 10.68 12.57 6.96
C ALA A 107 11.72 13.08 7.98
N PRO A 108 11.53 13.01 9.32
CA PRO A 108 12.59 13.37 10.25
C PRO A 108 13.87 12.50 10.10
N GLY A 109 13.73 11.27 9.60
CA GLY A 109 14.85 10.42 9.21
C GLY A 109 15.56 10.85 7.92
N LEU A 110 14.94 11.71 7.10
CA LEU A 110 15.62 12.35 5.96
C LEU A 110 16.40 13.58 6.46
N TYR A 111 17.65 13.71 6.05
CA TYR A 111 18.50 14.86 6.38
C TYR A 111 17.74 16.17 6.24
N SER A 112 17.96 17.11 7.16
CA SER A 112 17.23 18.38 7.30
C SER A 112 17.13 19.23 6.02
N HIS A 113 18.00 19.00 5.04
CA HIS A 113 18.03 19.66 3.72
C HIS A 113 17.03 19.07 2.70
N GLU A 114 16.46 17.88 2.95
CA GLU A 114 15.64 17.15 1.98
C GLU A 114 14.12 17.19 2.27
N LYS A 115 13.67 18.05 3.18
CA LYS A 115 12.23 18.24 3.46
C LYS A 115 11.40 18.62 2.21
N LYS A 116 12.05 19.18 1.18
CA LYS A 116 11.41 19.49 -0.11
C LYS A 116 11.02 18.24 -0.91
N LEU A 117 11.55 17.05 -0.56
CA LEU A 117 11.23 15.79 -1.23
C LEU A 117 9.95 15.12 -0.73
N VAL A 118 9.40 15.55 0.42
CA VAL A 118 8.15 14.97 0.96
C VAL A 118 7.00 15.16 -0.01
N LEU A 119 6.86 16.33 -0.62
CA LEU A 119 5.76 16.58 -1.56
C LEU A 119 5.84 15.72 -2.84
N PRO A 120 6.96 15.65 -3.58
CA PRO A 120 7.09 14.72 -4.69
C PRO A 120 6.87 13.26 -4.29
N LEU A 121 7.31 12.88 -3.10
CA LEU A 121 7.15 11.52 -2.56
C LEU A 121 5.66 11.20 -2.33
N VAL A 122 4.91 12.09 -1.70
CA VAL A 122 3.47 11.93 -1.47
C VAL A 122 2.71 11.88 -2.80
N VAL A 123 3.04 12.75 -3.74
CA VAL A 123 2.38 12.76 -5.07
C VAL A 123 2.65 11.47 -5.81
N SER A 124 3.91 11.01 -5.87
CA SER A 124 4.26 9.75 -6.56
C SER A 124 3.63 8.53 -5.87
N SER A 125 3.65 8.45 -4.53
CA SER A 125 2.94 7.41 -3.77
C SER A 125 1.45 7.41 -4.07
N THR A 126 0.80 8.57 -4.00
CA THR A 126 -0.64 8.68 -4.30
C THR A 126 -0.95 8.18 -5.71
N VAL A 127 -0.17 8.59 -6.70
CA VAL A 127 -0.36 8.18 -8.09
C VAL A 127 -0.13 6.68 -8.25
N LEU A 128 0.95 6.13 -7.68
CA LEU A 128 1.24 4.69 -7.76
C LEU A 128 0.17 3.86 -7.07
N PHE A 129 -0.29 4.27 -5.90
CA PHE A 129 -1.37 3.58 -5.20
C PHE A 129 -2.65 3.49 -6.05
N PHE A 130 -3.08 4.61 -6.64
CA PHE A 130 -4.25 4.61 -7.52
C PHE A 130 -4.03 3.81 -8.80
N ILE A 131 -2.83 3.81 -9.37
CA ILE A 131 -2.48 2.92 -10.49
C ILE A 131 -2.61 1.46 -10.05
N GLY A 132 -2.16 1.10 -8.84
CA GLY A 132 -2.32 -0.25 -8.29
C GLY A 132 -3.78 -0.66 -8.14
N VAL A 133 -4.62 0.20 -7.58
CA VAL A 133 -6.07 -0.02 -7.45
C VAL A 133 -6.73 -0.14 -8.83
N ALA A 134 -6.39 0.74 -9.78
CA ALA A 134 -6.90 0.69 -11.14
C ALA A 134 -6.46 -0.59 -11.89
N PHE A 135 -5.20 -0.99 -11.73
CA PHE A 135 -4.69 -2.25 -12.30
C PHE A 135 -5.47 -3.45 -11.75
N CYS A 136 -5.72 -3.48 -10.43
CA CYS A 136 -6.54 -4.51 -9.81
C CYS A 136 -7.96 -4.53 -10.40
N TYR A 137 -8.61 -3.36 -10.49
CA TYR A 137 -9.99 -3.23 -10.95
C TYR A 137 -10.17 -3.64 -12.41
N TYR A 138 -9.35 -3.09 -13.31
CA TYR A 138 -9.55 -3.27 -14.75
C TYR A 138 -8.90 -4.54 -15.31
N PHE A 139 -7.82 -5.01 -14.68
CA PHE A 139 -7.05 -6.12 -15.22
C PHE A 139 -7.21 -7.40 -14.38
N VAL A 140 -6.95 -7.33 -13.07
CA VAL A 140 -6.88 -8.53 -12.23
C VAL A 140 -8.24 -9.17 -12.02
N PHE A 141 -9.27 -8.40 -11.71
CA PHE A 141 -10.60 -8.95 -11.46
C PHE A 141 -11.17 -9.69 -12.67
N GLY A 142 -10.99 -9.14 -13.87
CA GLY A 142 -11.43 -9.84 -15.10
C GLY A 142 -10.78 -11.21 -15.26
N GLN A 143 -9.47 -11.31 -15.02
CA GLN A 143 -8.73 -12.58 -15.11
C GLN A 143 -9.14 -13.57 -14.02
N VAL A 144 -9.24 -13.11 -12.79
CA VAL A 144 -9.59 -13.96 -11.64
C VAL A 144 -11.02 -14.52 -11.78
N PHE A 145 -12.00 -13.68 -12.13
CA PHE A 145 -13.38 -14.13 -12.28
C PHE A 145 -13.57 -15.03 -13.49
N ALA A 146 -12.92 -14.74 -14.62
CA ALA A 146 -12.91 -15.64 -15.79
C ALA A 146 -12.30 -16.99 -15.44
N PHE A 147 -11.21 -17.01 -14.67
CA PHE A 147 -10.58 -18.26 -14.24
C PHE A 147 -11.50 -19.05 -13.31
N ILE A 148 -12.06 -18.45 -12.26
CA ILE A 148 -12.96 -19.12 -11.31
C ILE A 148 -14.15 -19.74 -12.08
N GLN A 149 -14.75 -18.99 -13.01
CA GLN A 149 -15.89 -19.49 -13.79
C GLN A 149 -15.50 -20.63 -14.74
N SER A 150 -14.27 -20.66 -15.28
CA SER A 150 -13.81 -21.75 -16.14
C SER A 150 -13.73 -23.10 -15.44
N PHE A 151 -13.56 -23.11 -14.12
CA PHE A 151 -13.51 -24.31 -13.29
C PHE A 151 -14.88 -24.69 -12.69
N ALA A 152 -15.89 -23.81 -12.78
CA ALA A 152 -17.20 -24.10 -12.23
C ALA A 152 -17.87 -25.25 -13.01
N PRO A 153 -18.31 -26.35 -12.35
CA PRO A 153 -19.07 -27.41 -13.01
C PRO A 153 -20.39 -26.85 -13.57
N LYS A 154 -20.80 -27.31 -14.76
CA LYS A 154 -22.05 -26.87 -15.42
C LYS A 154 -23.32 -27.10 -14.60
N SER A 155 -23.27 -28.01 -13.63
CA SER A 155 -24.36 -28.34 -12.72
C SER A 155 -24.53 -27.38 -11.54
N ILE A 156 -23.57 -26.43 -11.37
CA ILE A 156 -23.59 -25.47 -10.27
C ILE A 156 -24.00 -24.11 -10.83
N THR A 157 -25.08 -23.54 -10.28
CA THR A 157 -25.45 -22.15 -10.55
C THR A 157 -24.67 -21.24 -9.60
N ALA A 158 -23.82 -20.39 -10.14
CA ALA A 158 -23.08 -19.44 -9.34
C ALA A 158 -24.03 -18.37 -8.77
N ALA A 159 -24.15 -18.34 -7.45
CA ALA A 159 -24.87 -17.30 -6.70
C ALA A 159 -23.92 -16.76 -5.63
N PRO A 160 -22.97 -15.88 -6.00
CA PRO A 160 -21.93 -15.42 -5.08
C PRO A 160 -22.55 -14.56 -3.96
N ASP A 161 -22.06 -14.79 -2.74
CA ASP A 161 -22.41 -13.97 -1.58
C ASP A 161 -21.80 -12.58 -1.70
N ILE A 162 -22.63 -11.54 -1.51
CA ILE A 162 -22.24 -10.14 -1.66
C ILE A 162 -21.16 -9.71 -0.66
N GLU A 163 -21.20 -10.24 0.57
CA GLU A 163 -20.26 -9.84 1.62
C GLU A 163 -18.89 -10.49 1.41
N ALA A 164 -18.88 -11.78 1.04
CA ALA A 164 -17.66 -12.50 0.70
C ALA A 164 -16.96 -11.87 -0.51
N TYR A 165 -17.75 -11.57 -1.56
CA TYR A 165 -17.23 -10.87 -2.75
C TYR A 165 -16.62 -9.53 -2.40
N LEU A 166 -17.36 -8.69 -1.69
CA LEU A 166 -16.88 -7.35 -1.35
C LEU A 166 -15.63 -7.39 -0.48
N SER A 167 -15.59 -8.28 0.51
CA SER A 167 -14.42 -8.43 1.37
C SER A 167 -13.18 -8.81 0.55
N PHE A 168 -13.34 -9.67 -0.45
CA PHE A 168 -12.29 -10.00 -1.41
C PHE A 168 -11.85 -8.75 -2.19
N VAL A 169 -12.77 -8.00 -2.80
CA VAL A 169 -12.47 -6.79 -3.59
C VAL A 169 -11.73 -5.76 -2.76
N LEU A 170 -12.20 -5.48 -1.55
CA LEU A 170 -11.57 -4.48 -0.68
C LEU A 170 -10.16 -4.90 -0.26
N THR A 171 -9.96 -6.18 0.06
CA THR A 171 -8.64 -6.73 0.39
C THR A 171 -7.69 -6.61 -0.79
N MET A 172 -8.15 -6.94 -1.99
CA MET A 172 -7.34 -6.84 -3.21
C MET A 172 -6.98 -5.39 -3.54
N PHE A 173 -7.88 -4.42 -3.36
CA PHE A 173 -7.57 -3.00 -3.56
C PHE A 173 -6.45 -2.51 -2.64
N ILE A 174 -6.53 -2.85 -1.35
CA ILE A 174 -5.47 -2.49 -0.39
C ILE A 174 -4.16 -3.19 -0.77
N ALA A 175 -4.21 -4.47 -1.10
CA ALA A 175 -3.03 -5.25 -1.43
C ALA A 175 -2.31 -4.71 -2.67
N PHE A 176 -3.05 -4.44 -3.75
CA PHE A 176 -2.46 -3.87 -4.96
C PHE A 176 -2.03 -2.42 -4.76
N GLY A 177 -2.80 -1.61 -4.05
CA GLY A 177 -2.39 -0.26 -3.68
C GLY A 177 -1.05 -0.26 -2.94
N LEU A 178 -0.91 -1.09 -1.90
CA LEU A 178 0.33 -1.23 -1.13
C LEU A 178 1.47 -1.87 -1.94
N ALA A 179 1.17 -2.85 -2.80
CA ALA A 179 2.17 -3.47 -3.67
C ALA A 179 2.82 -2.45 -4.62
N PHE A 180 2.05 -1.49 -5.10
CA PHE A 180 2.54 -0.42 -5.96
C PHE A 180 3.36 0.65 -5.21
N GLU A 181 3.34 0.67 -3.87
CA GLU A 181 4.25 1.48 -3.05
C GLU A 181 5.68 0.89 -2.97
N VAL A 182 5.88 -0.38 -3.32
CA VAL A 182 7.18 -1.05 -3.23
C VAL A 182 8.32 -0.25 -3.87
N PRO A 183 8.20 0.33 -5.09
CA PRO A 183 9.28 1.13 -5.67
C PRO A 183 9.65 2.34 -4.82
N ILE A 184 8.65 3.02 -4.25
CA ILE A 184 8.86 4.20 -3.40
C ILE A 184 9.58 3.81 -2.12
N VAL A 185 9.15 2.73 -1.47
CA VAL A 185 9.81 2.20 -0.26
C VAL A 185 11.28 1.87 -0.55
N VAL A 186 11.56 1.20 -1.67
CA VAL A 186 12.93 0.85 -2.08
C VAL A 186 13.79 2.10 -2.29
N ILE A 187 13.26 3.11 -2.99
CA ILE A 187 13.96 4.39 -3.22
C ILE A 187 14.25 5.09 -1.90
N VAL A 188 13.28 5.16 -1.01
CA VAL A 188 13.42 5.83 0.29
C VAL A 188 14.45 5.11 1.17
N LEU A 189 14.39 3.78 1.29
CA LEU A 189 15.37 3.01 2.05
C LEU A 189 16.80 3.21 1.54
N ALA A 190 16.97 3.25 0.22
CA ALA A 190 18.27 3.48 -0.39
C ALA A 190 18.76 4.94 -0.18
N ARG A 191 17.86 5.94 -0.26
CA ARG A 191 18.21 7.35 -0.02
C ARG A 191 18.56 7.67 1.42
N LEU A 192 17.84 7.04 2.37
CA LEU A 192 18.15 7.15 3.79
C LEU A 192 19.48 6.46 4.18
N GLY A 193 20.11 5.74 3.23
CA GLY A 193 21.31 4.97 3.52
C GLY A 193 21.08 3.77 4.42
N LEU A 194 19.80 3.41 4.73
CA LEU A 194 19.45 2.27 5.57
C LEU A 194 19.83 0.95 4.89
N VAL A 195 19.69 0.90 3.55
CA VAL A 195 20.03 -0.28 2.76
C VAL A 195 20.79 0.16 1.51
N SER A 196 21.96 -0.43 1.25
CA SER A 196 22.69 -0.15 0.02
C SER A 196 22.03 -0.82 -1.20
N VAL A 197 22.25 -0.25 -2.38
CA VAL A 197 21.71 -0.80 -3.63
C VAL A 197 22.22 -2.23 -3.88
N GLU A 198 23.44 -2.55 -3.47
CA GLU A 198 24.03 -3.88 -3.56
C GLU A 198 23.28 -4.88 -2.69
N LYS A 199 22.92 -4.49 -1.47
CA LYS A 199 22.08 -5.33 -0.56
C LYS A 199 20.69 -5.54 -1.12
N LEU A 200 20.06 -4.51 -1.70
CA LEU A 200 18.76 -4.65 -2.37
C LEU A 200 18.82 -5.64 -3.53
N LYS A 201 19.89 -5.58 -4.34
CA LYS A 201 20.12 -6.56 -5.43
C LYS A 201 20.32 -7.98 -4.90
N ALA A 202 21.07 -8.15 -3.82
CA ALA A 202 21.29 -9.46 -3.20
C ALA A 202 20.00 -10.03 -2.59
N PHE A 203 19.08 -9.16 -2.13
CA PHE A 203 17.81 -9.54 -1.52
C PHE A 203 16.72 -9.99 -2.52
N ARG A 204 16.94 -9.90 -3.83
CA ARG A 204 15.97 -10.24 -4.89
C ARG A 204 15.30 -11.58 -4.69
N GLY A 205 16.09 -12.64 -4.47
CA GLY A 205 15.57 -14.00 -4.27
C GLY A 205 14.64 -14.09 -3.06
N TYR A 206 15.03 -13.44 -1.96
CA TYR A 206 14.20 -13.38 -0.75
C TYR A 206 12.94 -12.56 -0.97
N PHE A 207 13.02 -11.46 -1.74
CA PHE A 207 11.85 -10.65 -2.08
C PHE A 207 10.83 -11.43 -2.91
N VAL A 208 11.27 -12.26 -3.86
CA VAL A 208 10.37 -13.12 -4.63
C VAL A 208 9.59 -14.05 -3.68
N VAL A 209 10.29 -14.74 -2.78
CA VAL A 209 9.63 -15.60 -1.78
C VAL A 209 8.65 -14.81 -0.91
N LEU A 210 9.06 -13.64 -0.43
CA LEU A 210 8.21 -12.75 0.37
C LEU A 210 6.96 -12.31 -0.40
N ALA A 211 7.10 -11.95 -1.68
CA ALA A 211 5.98 -11.55 -2.54
C ALA A 211 4.96 -12.68 -2.69
N PHE A 212 5.42 -13.92 -2.87
CA PHE A 212 4.54 -15.09 -2.94
C PHE A 212 3.88 -15.41 -1.59
N ILE A 213 4.58 -15.24 -0.47
CA ILE A 213 3.99 -15.40 0.88
C ILE A 213 2.89 -14.37 1.09
N ILE A 214 3.16 -13.09 0.79
CA ILE A 214 2.17 -12.01 0.90
C ILE A 214 0.97 -12.32 0.00
N ALA A 215 1.20 -12.70 -1.25
CA ALA A 215 0.14 -13.05 -2.17
C ALA A 215 -0.71 -14.22 -1.64
N ALA A 216 -0.09 -15.29 -1.12
CA ALA A 216 -0.81 -16.45 -0.57
C ALA A 216 -1.67 -16.11 0.66
N VAL A 217 -1.28 -15.13 1.46
CA VAL A 217 -2.03 -14.69 2.65
C VAL A 217 -3.20 -13.78 2.26
N VAL A 218 -3.00 -12.94 1.25
CA VAL A 218 -3.95 -11.86 0.89
C VAL A 218 -4.97 -12.31 -0.14
N THR A 219 -4.58 -13.17 -1.10
CA THR A 219 -5.47 -13.65 -2.16
C THR A 219 -6.14 -14.97 -1.77
N PRO A 220 -7.30 -15.31 -2.38
CA PRO A 220 -7.84 -16.66 -2.27
C PRO A 220 -6.81 -17.72 -2.68
N PRO A 221 -6.98 -18.97 -2.24
CA PRO A 221 -6.03 -20.05 -2.55
C PRO A 221 -6.16 -20.51 -4.02
N ASP A 222 -5.97 -19.58 -4.96
CA ASP A 222 -5.93 -19.84 -6.40
C ASP A 222 -4.65 -19.29 -7.04
N VAL A 223 -4.14 -20.04 -8.03
CA VAL A 223 -2.86 -19.73 -8.66
C VAL A 223 -2.91 -18.40 -9.45
N VAL A 224 -4.05 -18.07 -10.04
CA VAL A 224 -4.16 -16.87 -10.89
C VAL A 224 -4.12 -15.60 -10.04
N SER A 225 -4.91 -15.54 -8.96
CA SER A 225 -4.90 -14.40 -8.04
C SER A 225 -3.51 -14.23 -7.40
N GLN A 226 -2.89 -15.33 -6.98
CA GLN A 226 -1.57 -15.30 -6.35
C GLN A 226 -0.48 -14.80 -7.34
N LEU A 227 -0.46 -15.28 -8.57
CA LEU A 227 0.47 -14.80 -9.60
C LEU A 227 0.18 -13.36 -10.00
N ALA A 228 -1.10 -12.99 -10.10
CA ALA A 228 -1.52 -11.62 -10.46
C ALA A 228 -1.05 -10.57 -9.46
N LEU A 229 -0.81 -10.93 -8.19
CA LEU A 229 -0.23 -10.04 -7.18
C LEU A 229 1.30 -10.17 -7.11
N ALA A 230 1.83 -11.40 -7.04
CA ALA A 230 3.26 -11.64 -6.81
C ALA A 230 4.13 -11.16 -7.98
N VAL A 231 3.72 -11.41 -9.23
CA VAL A 231 4.51 -11.03 -10.41
C VAL A 231 4.66 -9.51 -10.54
N PRO A 232 3.59 -8.68 -10.49
CA PRO A 232 3.74 -7.23 -10.45
C PRO A 232 4.59 -6.74 -9.28
N MET A 233 4.46 -7.31 -8.07
CA MET A 233 5.32 -6.94 -6.93
C MET A 233 6.80 -7.13 -7.24
N CYS A 234 7.18 -8.27 -7.83
CA CYS A 234 8.57 -8.53 -8.21
C CYS A 234 9.07 -7.54 -9.28
N LEU A 235 8.25 -7.23 -10.29
CA LEU A 235 8.59 -6.25 -11.31
C LEU A 235 8.73 -4.83 -10.72
N LEU A 236 7.83 -4.44 -9.84
CA LEU A 236 7.88 -3.16 -9.14
C LEU A 236 9.11 -3.03 -8.23
N TYR A 237 9.53 -4.13 -7.59
CA TYR A 237 10.76 -4.16 -6.82
C TYR A 237 12.01 -3.89 -7.69
N GLU A 238 12.09 -4.54 -8.87
CA GLU A 238 13.17 -4.28 -9.83
C GLU A 238 13.17 -2.84 -10.34
N LEU A 239 11.97 -2.31 -10.66
CA LEU A 239 11.83 -0.90 -11.04
C LEU A 239 12.29 0.04 -9.91
N GLY A 240 11.98 -0.30 -8.66
CA GLY A 240 12.44 0.44 -7.48
C GLY A 240 13.97 0.44 -7.35
N ILE A 241 14.62 -0.71 -7.54
CA ILE A 241 16.10 -0.81 -7.53
C ILE A 241 16.71 0.02 -8.67
N TRP A 242 16.15 -0.08 -9.87
CA TRP A 242 16.63 0.69 -11.02
C TRP A 242 16.50 2.20 -10.78
N ALA A 243 15.33 2.64 -10.30
CA ALA A 243 15.09 4.04 -9.98
C ALA A 243 16.02 4.53 -8.86
N ALA A 244 16.23 3.74 -7.79
CA ALA A 244 17.16 4.07 -6.72
C ALA A 244 18.60 4.28 -7.25
N GLN A 245 19.05 3.44 -8.20
CA GLN A 245 20.38 3.62 -8.82
C GLN A 245 20.49 4.93 -9.60
N VAL A 246 19.46 5.29 -10.37
CA VAL A 246 19.44 6.53 -11.16
C VAL A 246 19.46 7.75 -10.23
N PHE A 247 18.60 7.75 -9.20
CA PHE A 247 18.50 8.88 -8.28
C PHE A 247 19.74 9.07 -7.41
N ILE A 248 20.38 7.97 -6.95
CA ILE A 248 21.60 8.06 -6.12
C ILE A 248 22.80 8.49 -6.93
N ARG A 249 22.93 8.08 -8.21
CA ARG A 249 24.02 8.54 -9.09
C ARG A 249 24.01 10.05 -9.32
N HIS A 250 22.86 10.69 -9.33
CA HIS A 250 22.74 12.15 -9.53
C HIS A 250 23.03 12.96 -8.26
N THR A 251 23.09 12.31 -7.09
CA THR A 251 23.31 13.00 -5.80
C THR A 251 24.77 12.94 -5.33
N ARG A 252 25.62 12.08 -5.92
CA ARG A 252 27.07 12.11 -5.70
C ARG A 252 27.66 13.20 -6.55
N ALA A 253 28.10 14.29 -5.91
CA ALA A 253 28.88 15.35 -6.55
C ALA A 253 30.22 14.80 -7.10
N PRO A 254 30.79 15.40 -8.16
CA PRO A 254 32.04 14.93 -8.79
C PRO A 254 33.30 15.05 -7.91
N ASP A 255 33.20 15.63 -6.72
CA ASP A 255 34.35 16.08 -5.94
C ASP A 255 35.02 15.00 -5.07
N ASP A 256 34.44 13.82 -4.94
CA ASP A 256 35.01 12.75 -4.09
C ASP A 256 36.01 11.83 -4.79
N VAL A 257 36.50 12.18 -5.99
CA VAL A 257 37.44 11.33 -6.77
C VAL A 257 38.91 11.83 -6.73
N GLN A 258 39.22 12.92 -6.02
CA GLN A 258 40.54 13.52 -6.08
C GLN A 258 41.46 13.35 -4.86
N GLU A 259 41.15 12.49 -3.88
CA GLU A 259 42.06 12.27 -2.75
C GLU A 259 42.50 10.80 -2.57
N THR A 260 43.01 10.16 -3.64
CA THR A 260 43.83 8.96 -3.50
C THR A 260 44.95 8.95 -4.52
N THR A 261 45.92 9.89 -4.38
CA THR A 261 47.23 9.70 -4.92
C THR A 261 48.22 9.69 -3.75
N PRO A 262 48.79 8.53 -3.38
CA PRO A 262 49.89 8.50 -2.42
C PRO A 262 51.16 8.99 -3.09
N ARG A 263 51.83 9.96 -2.43
CA ARG A 263 53.22 10.28 -2.68
C ARG A 263 54.15 9.27 -2.05
#